data_7dc9bc96a35598ef5fb02306a9c6b336
#
_entry.id   7dc9bc96a35598ef5fb02306a9c6b336
#
_cell.length_a   1.000
_cell.length_b   1.000
_cell.length_c   1.000
_cell.angle_alpha   90.00
_cell.angle_beta   90.00
_cell.angle_gamma   90.00
#
_symmetry.space_group_name_H-M   'P 1'
#
loop_
_entity.id
_entity.type
_entity.pdbx_description
1 polymer ?
#
loop_
_entity_poly.entity_id
_entity_poly.type
_entity_poly.pdbx_seq_one_letter_code
_entity_poly.pdbx_strand_id
1 'polypeptide(L)'
;SAAQGSASVEQAAAQLEVSRQNLQSVIVNRASLEADVENARAALELAEIDLQNTRIIAPRDGQLGQITVRQGGYVTAGTRLTSLVPPQNWVIANLKETQLADVKTGQSVTFTVDALNDEKFEGRVQSISPATGVEFSAITPDNATGNFVKIAQRIPVRIEVLGDAEKRARLRPGMSVQVTINTRSEAK
;
A
#
# COMPACT_ATOMS: atom_id res chain seq x y z
N SER A 1 -50.12 47.44 -51.21
CA SER A 1 -49.20 47.88 -50.14
C SER A 1 -49.23 47.01 -48.86
N ALA A 2 -50.41 46.50 -48.44
CA ALA A 2 -50.46 45.61 -47.25
C ALA A 2 -49.88 44.24 -47.51
N ALA A 3 -50.13 43.65 -48.69
CA ALA A 3 -49.56 42.35 -49.08
C ALA A 3 -48.01 42.34 -49.25
N GLN A 4 -47.46 43.49 -49.67
CA GLN A 4 -45.98 43.61 -49.75
C GLN A 4 -45.33 43.71 -48.34
N GLY A 5 -46.04 44.34 -47.38
CA GLY A 5 -45.61 44.44 -46.00
C GLY A 5 -45.58 43.05 -45.31
N SER A 6 -46.62 42.23 -45.52
CA SER A 6 -46.71 40.89 -44.96
C SER A 6 -45.62 39.97 -45.53
N ALA A 7 -45.35 40.03 -46.82
CA ALA A 7 -44.29 39.23 -47.46
C ALA A 7 -42.88 39.60 -46.95
N SER A 8 -42.63 40.89 -46.70
CA SER A 8 -41.33 41.31 -46.14
C SER A 8 -41.14 40.89 -44.68
N VAL A 9 -42.20 40.83 -43.89
CA VAL A 9 -42.15 40.31 -42.51
C VAL A 9 -41.90 38.79 -42.50
N GLU A 10 -42.56 38.03 -43.37
CA GLU A 10 -42.31 36.59 -43.48
C GLU A 10 -40.87 36.30 -43.94
N GLN A 11 -40.36 37.06 -44.90
CA GLN A 11 -38.99 36.93 -45.34
C GLN A 11 -37.99 37.22 -44.20
N ALA A 12 -38.22 38.27 -43.40
CA ALA A 12 -37.39 38.60 -42.27
C ALA A 12 -37.45 37.51 -41.16
N ALA A 13 -38.67 36.97 -40.93
CA ALA A 13 -38.83 35.87 -39.97
C ALA A 13 -38.10 34.60 -40.40
N ALA A 14 -38.18 34.23 -41.68
CA ALA A 14 -37.44 33.10 -42.23
C ALA A 14 -35.92 33.30 -42.15
N GLN A 15 -35.44 34.53 -42.43
CA GLN A 15 -34.00 34.83 -42.27
C GLN A 15 -33.51 34.76 -40.84
N LEU A 16 -34.35 35.21 -39.88
CA LEU A 16 -34.06 35.08 -38.45
C LEU A 16 -33.96 33.61 -38.03
N GLU A 17 -34.88 32.75 -38.53
CA GLU A 17 -34.84 31.32 -38.21
C GLU A 17 -33.60 30.63 -38.76
N VAL A 18 -33.20 30.90 -40.00
CA VAL A 18 -31.94 30.43 -40.59
C VAL A 18 -30.73 30.86 -39.74
N SER A 19 -30.74 32.13 -39.29
CA SER A 19 -29.65 32.62 -38.44
C SER A 19 -29.60 31.95 -37.07
N ARG A 20 -30.73 31.61 -36.47
CA ARG A 20 -30.83 30.82 -35.23
C ARG A 20 -30.32 29.41 -35.41
N GLN A 21 -30.67 28.74 -36.50
CA GLN A 21 -30.21 27.41 -36.83
C GLN A 21 -28.68 27.38 -37.03
N ASN A 22 -28.14 28.37 -37.73
CA ASN A 22 -26.71 28.52 -37.90
C ASN A 22 -25.97 28.72 -36.56
N LEU A 23 -26.51 29.58 -35.69
CA LEU A 23 -25.97 29.78 -34.36
C LEU A 23 -25.98 28.47 -33.53
N GLN A 24 -27.12 27.74 -33.57
CA GLN A 24 -27.21 26.45 -32.89
C GLN A 24 -26.21 25.43 -33.41
N SER A 25 -26.00 25.35 -34.71
CA SER A 25 -25.01 24.52 -35.35
C SER A 25 -23.57 24.85 -34.88
N VAL A 26 -23.24 26.14 -34.78
CA VAL A 26 -21.95 26.60 -34.25
C VAL A 26 -21.76 26.22 -32.79
N ILE A 27 -22.81 26.34 -31.95
CA ILE A 27 -22.79 25.96 -30.55
C ILE A 27 -22.50 24.44 -30.40
N VAL A 28 -23.22 23.61 -31.19
CA VAL A 28 -23.04 22.16 -31.17
C VAL A 28 -21.63 21.76 -31.64
N ASN A 29 -21.17 22.38 -32.75
CA ASN A 29 -19.81 22.12 -33.23
C ASN A 29 -18.74 22.53 -32.21
N ARG A 30 -18.92 23.65 -31.53
CA ARG A 30 -18.02 24.06 -30.45
C ARG A 30 -18.00 23.04 -29.31
N ALA A 31 -19.16 22.56 -28.86
CA ALA A 31 -19.23 21.55 -27.82
C ALA A 31 -18.56 20.23 -28.24
N SER A 32 -18.69 19.84 -29.51
CA SER A 32 -17.98 18.68 -30.06
C SER A 32 -16.47 18.86 -30.04
N LEU A 33 -15.97 20.02 -30.46
CA LEU A 33 -14.54 20.32 -30.43
C LEU A 33 -13.98 20.40 -29.00
N GLU A 34 -14.76 20.92 -28.05
CA GLU A 34 -14.39 20.92 -26.64
C GLU A 34 -14.28 19.49 -26.09
N ALA A 35 -15.22 18.60 -26.45
CA ALA A 35 -15.14 17.18 -26.10
C ALA A 35 -13.93 16.47 -26.74
N ASP A 36 -13.60 16.80 -27.98
CA ASP A 36 -12.41 16.24 -28.68
C ASP A 36 -11.10 16.70 -27.99
N VAL A 37 -11.04 17.93 -27.50
CA VAL A 37 -9.90 18.42 -26.72
C VAL A 37 -9.76 17.67 -25.40
N GLU A 38 -10.86 17.42 -24.69
CA GLU A 38 -10.83 16.64 -23.46
C GLU A 38 -10.42 15.18 -23.69
N ASN A 39 -10.90 14.58 -24.77
CA ASN A 39 -10.47 13.23 -25.17
C ASN A 39 -8.95 13.17 -25.48
N ALA A 40 -8.44 14.17 -26.19
CA ALA A 40 -7.01 14.26 -26.50
C ALA A 40 -6.16 14.47 -25.23
N ARG A 41 -6.65 15.26 -24.26
CA ARG A 41 -6.00 15.44 -22.97
C ARG A 41 -5.95 14.15 -22.16
N ALA A 42 -7.05 13.42 -22.09
CA ALA A 42 -7.11 12.12 -21.43
C ALA A 42 -6.14 11.10 -22.07
N ALA A 43 -6.04 11.09 -23.40
CA ALA A 43 -5.09 10.24 -24.11
C ALA A 43 -3.62 10.63 -23.81
N LEU A 44 -3.33 11.93 -23.70
CA LEU A 44 -2.01 12.42 -23.31
C LEU A 44 -1.66 11.98 -21.89
N GLU A 45 -2.59 12.16 -20.93
CA GLU A 45 -2.39 11.75 -19.53
C GLU A 45 -2.10 10.26 -19.40
N LEU A 46 -2.83 9.41 -20.14
CA LEU A 46 -2.56 7.98 -20.19
C LEU A 46 -1.15 7.67 -20.72
N ALA A 47 -0.73 8.33 -21.78
CA ALA A 47 0.61 8.15 -22.34
C ALA A 47 1.72 8.62 -21.37
N GLU A 48 1.47 9.69 -20.62
CA GLU A 48 2.39 10.17 -19.57
C GLU A 48 2.48 9.18 -18.40
N ILE A 49 1.36 8.59 -17.96
CA ILE A 49 1.34 7.54 -16.94
C ILE A 49 2.13 6.32 -17.43
N ASP A 50 1.93 5.89 -18.66
CA ASP A 50 2.65 4.77 -19.24
C ASP A 50 4.16 5.06 -19.31
N LEU A 51 4.55 6.27 -19.67
CA LEU A 51 5.95 6.68 -19.66
C LEU A 51 6.53 6.71 -18.23
N GLN A 52 5.78 7.19 -17.24
CA GLN A 52 6.20 7.16 -15.85
C GLN A 52 6.40 5.72 -15.35
N ASN A 53 5.51 4.80 -15.73
CA ASN A 53 5.59 3.39 -15.36
C ASN A 53 6.81 2.66 -15.97
N THR A 54 7.45 3.22 -16.99
CA THR A 54 8.72 2.68 -17.50
C THR A 54 9.90 2.93 -16.56
N ARG A 55 9.76 3.88 -15.62
CA ARG A 55 10.78 4.21 -14.62
C ARG A 55 10.37 3.67 -13.26
N ILE A 56 11.03 2.62 -12.81
CA ILE A 56 10.77 2.04 -11.50
C ILE A 56 11.69 2.72 -10.49
N ILE A 57 11.10 3.50 -9.60
CA ILE A 57 11.80 4.25 -8.56
C ILE A 57 11.49 3.66 -7.19
N ALA A 58 12.45 3.77 -6.26
CA ALA A 58 12.24 3.36 -4.87
C ALA A 58 11.23 4.30 -4.20
N PRO A 59 10.12 3.79 -3.60
CA PRO A 59 9.11 4.62 -2.96
C PRO A 59 9.58 5.23 -1.63
N ARG A 60 10.66 4.72 -1.05
CA ARG A 60 11.27 5.16 0.21
C ARG A 60 12.73 4.75 0.27
N ASP A 61 13.45 5.28 1.25
CA ASP A 61 14.81 4.86 1.55
C ASP A 61 14.85 3.43 2.07
N GLY A 62 15.90 2.69 1.71
CA GLY A 62 16.09 1.30 2.13
C GLY A 62 17.22 0.62 1.39
N GLN A 63 17.43 -0.64 1.71
CA GLN A 63 18.37 -1.51 1.03
C GLN A 63 17.64 -2.42 0.05
N LEU A 64 18.18 -2.56 -1.15
CA LEU A 64 17.67 -3.51 -2.12
C LEU A 64 18.02 -4.93 -1.67
N GLY A 65 17.03 -5.80 -1.71
CA GLY A 65 17.23 -7.23 -1.54
C GLY A 65 17.76 -7.90 -2.81
N GLN A 66 17.42 -9.17 -2.98
CA GLN A 66 17.84 -9.91 -4.17
C GLN A 66 17.21 -9.31 -5.44
N ILE A 67 18.04 -8.98 -6.42
CA ILE A 67 17.60 -8.55 -7.75
C ILE A 67 17.39 -9.82 -8.58
N THR A 68 16.16 -10.04 -9.04
CA THR A 68 15.77 -11.25 -9.78
C THR A 68 15.81 -11.07 -11.29
N VAL A 69 15.94 -9.84 -11.76
CA VAL A 69 15.93 -9.49 -13.19
C VAL A 69 17.32 -9.10 -13.68
N ARG A 70 17.56 -9.28 -14.98
CA ARG A 70 18.80 -8.89 -15.65
C ARG A 70 18.46 -7.95 -16.83
N GLN A 71 19.41 -7.11 -17.20
CA GLN A 71 19.28 -6.27 -18.37
C GLN A 71 19.05 -7.13 -19.62
N GLY A 72 18.10 -6.74 -20.45
CA GLY A 72 17.67 -7.51 -21.63
C GLY A 72 16.67 -8.63 -21.33
N GLY A 73 16.35 -8.89 -20.08
CA GLY A 73 15.31 -9.85 -19.70
C GLY A 73 13.91 -9.30 -19.96
N TYR A 74 13.01 -10.15 -20.42
CA TYR A 74 11.61 -9.79 -20.60
C TYR A 74 10.88 -9.82 -19.25
N VAL A 75 10.12 -8.77 -18.95
CA VAL A 75 9.29 -8.65 -17.74
C VAL A 75 7.85 -8.31 -18.11
N THR A 76 6.90 -8.80 -17.32
CA THR A 76 5.48 -8.53 -17.48
C THR A 76 4.96 -7.78 -16.27
N ALA A 77 3.77 -7.20 -16.38
CA ALA A 77 3.07 -6.62 -15.22
C ALA A 77 2.94 -7.67 -14.10
N GLY A 78 3.28 -7.29 -12.87
CA GLY A 78 3.29 -8.21 -11.72
C GLY A 78 4.61 -8.97 -11.51
N THR A 79 5.59 -8.88 -12.40
CA THR A 79 6.92 -9.48 -12.18
C THR A 79 7.62 -8.80 -11.01
N ARG A 80 8.04 -9.60 -10.02
CA ARG A 80 8.85 -9.08 -8.91
C ARG A 80 10.26 -8.80 -9.40
N LEU A 81 10.69 -7.55 -9.35
CA LEU A 81 12.02 -7.13 -9.78
C LEU A 81 13.04 -7.25 -8.63
N THR A 82 12.67 -6.76 -7.47
CA THR A 82 13.47 -6.79 -6.24
C THR A 82 12.56 -6.57 -5.04
N SER A 83 13.11 -6.62 -3.85
CA SER A 83 12.45 -6.20 -2.62
C SER A 83 13.20 -5.04 -1.99
N LEU A 84 12.48 -4.07 -1.46
CA LEU A 84 13.04 -2.95 -0.72
C LEU A 84 12.88 -3.19 0.78
N VAL A 85 14.00 -3.26 1.50
CA VAL A 85 14.03 -3.44 2.94
C VAL A 85 14.25 -2.08 3.60
N PRO A 86 13.26 -1.54 4.31
CA PRO A 86 13.40 -0.27 5.02
C PRO A 86 14.38 -0.39 6.20
N PRO A 87 14.99 0.72 6.66
CA PRO A 87 15.94 0.68 7.76
C PRO A 87 15.30 0.43 9.14
N GLN A 88 13.98 0.52 9.21
CA GLN A 88 13.24 0.28 10.45
C GLN A 88 12.97 -1.22 10.61
N ASN A 89 13.60 -1.81 11.61
CA ASN A 89 13.42 -3.20 11.99
C ASN A 89 12.58 -3.31 13.27
N TRP A 90 11.82 -4.38 13.37
CA TRP A 90 11.07 -4.76 14.57
C TRP A 90 11.26 -6.24 14.85
N VAL A 91 11.01 -6.66 16.08
CA VAL A 91 11.03 -8.06 16.47
C VAL A 91 9.59 -8.57 16.63
N ILE A 92 9.34 -9.78 16.15
CA ILE A 92 8.08 -10.50 16.38
C ILE A 92 8.38 -11.63 17.36
N ALA A 93 7.85 -11.53 18.57
CA ALA A 93 7.92 -12.59 19.57
C ALA A 93 6.63 -13.41 19.55
N ASN A 94 6.72 -14.68 19.21
CA ASN A 94 5.59 -15.59 19.20
C ASN A 94 5.41 -16.24 20.57
N LEU A 95 4.68 -15.58 21.48
CA LEU A 95 4.45 -16.03 22.84
C LEU A 95 3.33 -17.09 22.90
N LYS A 96 3.45 -18.05 23.81
CA LYS A 96 2.35 -18.96 24.12
C LYS A 96 1.24 -18.17 24.81
N GLU A 97 -0.02 -18.54 24.56
CA GLU A 97 -1.19 -17.95 25.23
C GLU A 97 -1.04 -17.87 26.76
N THR A 98 -0.47 -18.91 27.37
CA THR A 98 -0.21 -18.97 28.82
C THR A 98 0.84 -17.97 29.33
N GLN A 99 1.65 -17.39 28.44
CA GLN A 99 2.68 -16.42 28.78
C GLN A 99 2.22 -14.97 28.59
N LEU A 100 1.02 -14.79 28.02
CA LEU A 100 0.52 -13.47 27.63
C LEU A 100 -0.18 -12.72 28.76
N ALA A 101 -0.60 -13.41 29.83
CA ALA A 101 -1.46 -12.85 30.88
C ALA A 101 -0.95 -11.52 31.47
N ASP A 102 0.38 -11.40 31.66
CA ASP A 102 1.01 -10.23 32.27
C ASP A 102 1.73 -9.32 31.26
N VAL A 103 1.60 -9.62 29.95
CA VAL A 103 2.26 -8.81 28.90
C VAL A 103 1.34 -7.67 28.49
N LYS A 104 1.87 -6.43 28.58
CA LYS A 104 1.17 -5.21 28.20
C LYS A 104 2.01 -4.37 27.25
N THR A 105 1.32 -3.59 26.41
CA THR A 105 1.99 -2.60 25.58
C THR A 105 2.76 -1.60 26.44
N GLY A 106 3.95 -1.21 25.97
CA GLY A 106 4.83 -0.27 26.67
C GLY A 106 5.85 -0.92 27.59
N GLN A 107 5.73 -2.20 27.93
CA GLN A 107 6.72 -2.89 28.77
C GLN A 107 8.09 -2.98 28.12
N SER A 108 9.14 -2.92 28.95
CA SER A 108 10.53 -3.05 28.51
C SER A 108 10.84 -4.51 28.14
N VAL A 109 11.60 -4.65 27.09
CA VAL A 109 12.02 -5.94 26.54
C VAL A 109 13.53 -5.93 26.34
N THR A 110 14.17 -7.04 26.70
CA THR A 110 15.56 -7.29 26.34
C THR A 110 15.57 -8.51 25.40
N PHE A 111 16.35 -8.44 24.34
CA PHE A 111 16.51 -9.58 23.45
C PHE A 111 17.95 -9.74 23.00
N THR A 112 18.34 -10.97 22.75
CA THR A 112 19.66 -11.33 22.19
C THR A 112 19.48 -11.81 20.77
N VAL A 113 20.50 -11.62 19.94
CA VAL A 113 20.50 -11.98 18.52
C VAL A 113 21.58 -13.03 18.28
N ASP A 114 21.18 -14.24 17.91
CA ASP A 114 22.09 -15.38 17.73
C ASP A 114 23.18 -15.08 16.69
N ALA A 115 22.82 -14.41 15.59
CA ALA A 115 23.75 -14.05 14.52
C ALA A 115 24.78 -12.97 14.92
N LEU A 116 24.60 -12.31 16.07
CA LEU A 116 25.49 -11.25 16.60
C LEU A 116 26.17 -11.68 17.91
N ASN A 117 26.48 -12.96 18.07
CA ASN A 117 27.13 -13.53 19.26
C ASN A 117 26.37 -13.21 20.56
N ASP A 118 25.05 -13.37 20.55
CA ASP A 118 24.16 -13.10 21.68
C ASP A 118 24.24 -11.65 22.21
N GLU A 119 24.58 -10.71 21.33
CA GLU A 119 24.59 -9.29 21.68
C GLU A 119 23.20 -8.86 22.16
N LYS A 120 23.17 -8.15 23.30
CA LYS A 120 21.93 -7.69 23.93
C LYS A 120 21.44 -6.39 23.32
N PHE A 121 20.17 -6.39 23.03
CA PHE A 121 19.41 -5.24 22.53
C PHE A 121 18.23 -4.94 23.47
N GLU A 122 17.82 -3.70 23.46
CA GLU A 122 16.66 -3.25 24.22
C GLU A 122 15.50 -2.94 23.26
N GLY A 123 14.30 -3.17 23.72
CA GLY A 123 13.09 -2.89 22.99
C GLY A 123 11.91 -2.58 23.90
N ARG A 124 10.80 -2.31 23.29
CA ARG A 124 9.53 -2.06 23.99
C ARG A 124 8.40 -2.78 23.27
N VAL A 125 7.47 -3.35 24.01
CA VAL A 125 6.26 -3.94 23.46
C VAL A 125 5.44 -2.83 22.78
N GLN A 126 5.35 -2.90 21.45
CA GLN A 126 4.61 -1.93 20.63
C GLN A 126 3.13 -2.31 20.54
N SER A 127 2.85 -3.57 20.21
CA SER A 127 1.49 -4.06 20.07
C SER A 127 1.44 -5.58 20.25
N ILE A 128 0.29 -6.07 20.68
CA ILE A 128 -0.04 -7.48 20.79
C ILE A 128 -1.06 -7.77 19.70
N SER A 129 -0.89 -8.87 18.97
CA SER A 129 -1.85 -9.26 17.94
C SER A 129 -3.22 -9.55 18.55
N PRO A 130 -4.32 -9.10 17.93
CA PRO A 130 -5.68 -9.37 18.39
C PRO A 130 -6.10 -10.83 18.22
N ALA A 131 -5.36 -11.62 17.43
CA ALA A 131 -5.66 -13.02 17.17
C ALA A 131 -4.39 -13.87 17.13
N THR A 132 -4.55 -15.18 17.24
CA THR A 132 -3.46 -16.15 17.14
C THR A 132 -2.93 -16.23 15.72
N GLY A 133 -1.71 -16.73 15.54
CA GLY A 133 -1.11 -16.87 14.21
C GLY A 133 -1.88 -17.83 13.28
N VAL A 134 -2.68 -18.73 13.85
CA VAL A 134 -3.49 -19.70 13.09
C VAL A 134 -4.67 -19.01 12.38
N GLU A 135 -5.29 -18.02 13.02
CA GLU A 135 -6.41 -17.26 12.42
C GLU A 135 -6.01 -16.46 11.18
N PHE A 136 -4.73 -16.08 11.09
CA PHE A 136 -4.18 -15.37 9.92
C PHE A 136 -3.51 -16.30 8.90
N SER A 137 -3.54 -17.62 9.16
CA SER A 137 -2.97 -18.61 8.24
C SER A 137 -3.94 -18.89 7.09
N ALA A 138 -3.42 -18.92 5.87
CA ALA A 138 -4.19 -19.33 4.68
C ALA A 138 -4.62 -20.79 4.71
N ILE A 139 -4.01 -21.61 5.58
CA ILE A 139 -4.33 -23.02 5.77
C ILE A 139 -4.73 -23.21 7.23
N THR A 140 -6.00 -23.34 7.49
CA THR A 140 -6.52 -23.75 8.81
C THR A 140 -6.23 -25.23 9.01
N PRO A 141 -5.53 -25.62 10.09
CA PRO A 141 -5.36 -27.05 10.40
C PRO A 141 -6.70 -27.66 10.73
N ASP A 142 -7.22 -28.49 9.85
CA ASP A 142 -8.45 -29.24 10.07
C ASP A 142 -8.13 -30.49 10.92
N ASN A 143 -8.70 -30.55 12.12
CA ASN A 143 -8.61 -31.71 13.00
C ASN A 143 -9.68 -32.76 12.58
N ALA A 144 -9.53 -33.30 11.37
CA ALA A 144 -10.48 -34.28 10.79
C ALA A 144 -10.60 -35.62 11.56
N THR A 145 -9.80 -35.83 12.62
CA THR A 145 -9.74 -37.12 13.34
C THR A 145 -10.56 -37.19 14.62
N GLY A 146 -11.38 -36.18 14.93
CA GLY A 146 -12.33 -36.24 16.06
C GLY A 146 -11.74 -36.24 17.49
N ASN A 147 -10.41 -36.26 17.63
CA ASN A 147 -9.73 -36.10 18.91
C ASN A 147 -9.39 -34.64 19.15
N PHE A 148 -10.10 -33.97 20.05
CA PHE A 148 -9.78 -32.61 20.47
C PHE A 148 -8.55 -32.61 21.37
N VAL A 149 -7.38 -32.22 20.80
CA VAL A 149 -6.18 -31.98 21.57
C VAL A 149 -6.02 -30.46 21.73
N LYS A 150 -6.02 -29.98 22.96
CA LYS A 150 -5.75 -28.55 23.26
C LYS A 150 -4.29 -28.25 22.96
N ILE A 151 -4.02 -27.69 21.79
CA ILE A 151 -2.69 -27.18 21.38
C ILE A 151 -2.58 -25.74 21.82
N ALA A 152 -1.55 -25.39 22.63
CA ALA A 152 -1.29 -24.02 23.04
C ALA A 152 -0.99 -23.17 21.81
N GLN A 153 -1.85 -22.22 21.53
CA GLN A 153 -1.71 -21.29 20.42
C GLN A 153 -0.61 -20.25 20.72
N ARG A 154 -0.02 -19.69 19.66
CA ARG A 154 0.97 -18.62 19.77
C ARG A 154 0.37 -17.31 19.30
N ILE A 155 0.61 -16.26 20.06
CA ILE A 155 0.16 -14.90 19.76
C ILE A 155 1.39 -14.07 19.43
N PRO A 156 1.47 -13.46 18.24
CA PRO A 156 2.58 -12.61 17.86
C PRO A 156 2.51 -11.27 18.61
N VAL A 157 3.62 -10.92 19.25
CA VAL A 157 3.82 -9.63 19.93
C VAL A 157 4.88 -8.87 19.16
N ARG A 158 4.52 -7.66 18.73
CA ARG A 158 5.43 -6.75 18.05
C ARG A 158 6.21 -5.92 19.04
N ILE A 159 7.52 -5.92 18.89
CA ILE A 159 8.46 -5.22 19.74
C ILE A 159 9.22 -4.21 18.89
N GLU A 160 9.19 -2.96 19.30
CA GLU A 160 10.00 -1.91 18.75
C GLU A 160 11.42 -2.02 19.29
N VAL A 161 12.41 -1.91 18.40
CA VAL A 161 13.82 -1.93 18.79
C VAL A 161 14.26 -0.54 19.20
N LEU A 162 14.77 -0.42 20.42
CA LEU A 162 15.34 0.82 20.98
C LEU A 162 16.87 0.80 20.83
N GLY A 163 17.49 1.97 20.99
CA GLY A 163 18.95 2.12 20.99
C GLY A 163 19.48 2.82 19.75
N ASP A 164 20.81 2.86 19.64
CA ASP A 164 21.53 3.64 18.65
C ASP A 164 21.29 3.14 17.22
N ALA A 165 21.30 4.09 16.28
CA ALA A 165 21.07 3.80 14.87
C ALA A 165 22.10 2.79 14.30
N GLU A 166 23.35 2.85 14.74
CA GLU A 166 24.42 1.93 14.32
C GLU A 166 24.14 0.49 14.76
N LYS A 167 23.73 0.29 16.03
CA LYS A 167 23.35 -1.04 16.52
C LYS A 167 22.13 -1.58 15.77
N ARG A 168 21.10 -0.75 15.56
CA ARG A 168 19.91 -1.15 14.81
C ARG A 168 20.21 -1.51 13.36
N ALA A 169 21.16 -0.84 12.71
CA ALA A 169 21.54 -1.10 11.33
C ALA A 169 22.20 -2.49 11.14
N ARG A 170 22.69 -3.11 12.21
CA ARG A 170 23.26 -4.47 12.18
C ARG A 170 22.19 -5.57 12.17
N LEU A 171 20.97 -5.23 12.59
CA LEU A 171 19.83 -6.14 12.58
C LEU A 171 19.29 -6.30 11.15
N ARG A 172 19.07 -7.54 10.75
CA ARG A 172 18.51 -7.87 9.44
C ARG A 172 17.23 -8.68 9.58
N PRO A 173 16.22 -8.46 8.72
CA PRO A 173 15.04 -9.30 8.71
C PRO A 173 15.40 -10.78 8.53
N GLY A 174 14.72 -11.64 9.29
CA GLY A 174 14.94 -13.09 9.27
C GLY A 174 15.98 -13.61 10.27
N MET A 175 16.62 -12.74 11.06
CA MET A 175 17.48 -13.18 12.17
C MET A 175 16.64 -13.79 13.30
N SER A 176 17.18 -14.87 13.91
CA SER A 176 16.60 -15.46 15.11
C SER A 176 17.01 -14.65 16.34
N VAL A 177 16.05 -14.49 17.24
CA VAL A 177 16.24 -13.70 18.48
C VAL A 177 15.61 -14.42 19.66
N GLN A 178 16.25 -14.32 20.81
CA GLN A 178 15.69 -14.77 22.09
C GLN A 178 15.20 -13.55 22.89
N VAL A 179 13.90 -13.53 23.20
CA VAL A 179 13.23 -12.38 23.80
C VAL A 179 12.91 -12.65 25.27
N THR A 180 13.19 -11.65 26.13
CA THR A 180 12.81 -11.63 27.54
C THR A 180 12.00 -10.35 27.81
N ILE A 181 10.73 -10.49 28.18
CA ILE A 181 9.85 -9.37 28.51
C ILE A 181 9.83 -9.19 30.02
N ASN A 182 10.06 -7.98 30.49
CA ASN A 182 9.96 -7.64 31.90
C ASN A 182 8.52 -7.26 32.26
N THR A 183 7.78 -8.21 32.80
CA THR A 183 6.36 -8.03 33.17
C THR A 183 6.17 -7.20 34.46
N ARG A 184 7.26 -6.94 35.20
CA ARG A 184 7.23 -6.11 36.42
C ARG A 184 7.44 -4.61 36.15
N SER A 185 7.88 -4.24 34.95
CA SER A 185 8.01 -2.83 34.57
C SER A 185 6.63 -2.28 34.26
N GLU A 186 6.20 -1.23 34.95
CA GLU A 186 4.99 -0.49 34.62
C GLU A 186 5.11 0.07 33.18
N ALA A 187 4.03 -0.09 32.43
CA ALA A 187 3.89 0.53 31.12
C ALA A 187 3.81 2.05 31.31
N LYS A 188 4.85 2.77 30.93
CA LYS A 188 4.95 4.23 31.02
C LYS A 188 4.52 4.87 29.71
#